data_58fb9b95bba63faf3257c039462ea64e
#
_entry.id   58fb9b95bba63faf3257c039462ea64e
#
_cell.length_a   1.000
_cell.length_b   1.000
_cell.length_c   1.000
_cell.angle_alpha   90.00
_cell.angle_beta   90.00
_cell.angle_gamma   90.00
#
_symmetry.space_group_name_H-M   'P 1'
#
loop_
_entity.id
_entity.type
_entity.pdbx_description
1 polymer ?
#
loop_
_entity_poly.entity_id
_entity_poly.type
_entity_poly.pdbx_seq_one_letter_code
_entity_poly.pdbx_strand_id
1 'polypeptide(L)'
;MPYDLEKMNALIAHIYDAALDDTQWPSLIHKLAQLMNAEDSIMFGSPEVGSNQMVVLSPLQNATSDAAQAYGAYYWERDMWKTGATQHHLTHSGAIFHGDQFIDRRSFQDTEIYTVFFKPMMNGTGVVLTSIIEESTPQQPNPVVLSFYKSFFAQSFDKKDEDLIRFLMPHFQRALFIRRKTAEERELRQLREQALHRSNDAIVLLDGTCRVLFANRKAEWMLRHGNPAIKRGYLCSSVSFQNSALLNAMRNALEGKGCVLKFGNAASLAIRVAVFSPVSVTRGEQ
;
A
#
# COMPACT_ATOMS: atom_id res chain seq x y z
N MET A 1 18.45 5.83 -25.34
CA MET A 1 17.07 5.67 -24.88
C MET A 1 16.19 6.64 -25.64
N PRO A 2 15.01 6.24 -26.15
CA PRO A 2 14.13 7.11 -26.94
C PRO A 2 13.37 8.15 -26.11
N TYR A 3 13.44 8.07 -24.77
CA TYR A 3 12.72 8.97 -23.86
C TYR A 3 13.69 9.96 -23.20
N ASP A 4 13.20 11.16 -22.98
CA ASP A 4 13.92 12.22 -22.28
C ASP A 4 14.20 11.80 -20.83
N LEU A 5 15.43 12.04 -20.36
CA LEU A 5 15.88 11.66 -19.03
C LEU A 5 15.03 12.34 -17.92
N GLU A 6 14.60 13.57 -18.13
CA GLU A 6 13.76 14.30 -17.19
C GLU A 6 12.39 13.61 -17.03
N LYS A 7 11.77 13.20 -18.14
CA LYS A 7 10.50 12.45 -18.13
C LYS A 7 10.65 11.11 -17.43
N MET A 8 11.78 10.42 -17.65
CA MET A 8 12.04 9.14 -16.99
C MET A 8 12.19 9.29 -15.48
N ASN A 9 12.95 10.30 -15.03
CA ASN A 9 13.10 10.60 -13.61
C ASN A 9 11.76 10.97 -12.97
N ALA A 10 10.90 11.75 -13.64
CA ALA A 10 9.57 12.09 -13.17
C ALA A 10 8.66 10.85 -13.03
N LEU A 11 8.75 9.88 -13.95
CA LEU A 11 8.01 8.61 -13.85
C LEU A 11 8.50 7.77 -12.67
N ILE A 12 9.82 7.66 -12.49
CA ILE A 12 10.41 6.93 -11.36
C ILE A 12 9.98 7.56 -10.04
N ALA A 13 10.03 8.88 -9.91
CA ALA A 13 9.55 9.58 -8.71
C ALA A 13 8.08 9.26 -8.45
N HIS A 14 7.23 9.34 -9.48
CA HIS A 14 5.80 9.03 -9.34
C HIS A 14 5.54 7.55 -8.95
N ILE A 15 6.37 6.60 -9.41
CA ILE A 15 6.28 5.20 -8.97
C ILE A 15 6.50 5.09 -7.45
N TYR A 16 7.49 5.81 -6.91
CA TYR A 16 7.76 5.81 -5.47
C TYR A 16 6.73 6.60 -4.65
N ASP A 17 6.14 7.66 -5.20
CA ASP A 17 5.01 8.36 -4.59
C ASP A 17 3.80 7.41 -4.48
N ALA A 18 3.51 6.64 -5.54
CA ALA A 18 2.44 5.64 -5.54
C ALA A 18 2.68 4.49 -4.53
N ALA A 19 3.93 4.17 -4.19
CA ALA A 19 4.25 3.22 -3.14
C ALA A 19 3.82 3.67 -1.74
N LEU A 20 3.72 4.98 -1.53
CA LEU A 20 3.34 5.59 -0.24
C LEU A 20 1.87 5.99 -0.19
N ASP A 21 1.25 6.24 -1.35
CA ASP A 21 -0.13 6.68 -1.52
C ASP A 21 -0.79 5.96 -2.70
N ASP A 22 -1.63 4.99 -2.42
CA ASP A 22 -2.31 4.16 -3.43
C ASP A 22 -3.17 4.97 -4.41
N THR A 23 -3.60 6.18 -4.05
CA THR A 23 -4.38 7.05 -4.94
C THR A 23 -3.58 7.54 -6.14
N GLN A 24 -2.26 7.39 -6.13
CA GLN A 24 -1.37 7.80 -7.22
C GLN A 24 -1.25 6.75 -8.34
N TRP A 25 -1.54 5.47 -8.09
CA TRP A 25 -1.42 4.42 -9.09
C TRP A 25 -2.20 4.71 -10.38
N PRO A 26 -3.49 5.10 -10.34
CA PRO A 26 -4.24 5.36 -11.57
C PRO A 26 -3.61 6.47 -12.43
N SER A 27 -3.18 7.57 -11.82
CA SER A 27 -2.58 8.69 -12.56
C SER A 27 -1.21 8.33 -13.16
N LEU A 28 -0.41 7.53 -12.47
CA LEU A 28 0.86 7.00 -12.95
C LEU A 28 0.65 6.08 -14.17
N ILE A 29 -0.23 5.08 -14.03
CA ILE A 29 -0.47 4.08 -15.09
C ILE A 29 -1.09 4.75 -16.32
N HIS A 30 -1.97 5.73 -16.12
CA HIS A 30 -2.51 6.53 -17.22
C HIS A 30 -1.41 7.32 -17.98
N LYS A 31 -0.46 7.95 -17.29
CA LYS A 31 0.69 8.60 -17.93
C LYS A 31 1.52 7.64 -18.77
N LEU A 32 1.74 6.42 -18.28
CA LEU A 32 2.45 5.38 -19.05
C LEU A 32 1.63 4.98 -20.29
N ALA A 33 0.32 4.78 -20.15
CA ALA A 33 -0.55 4.47 -21.27
C ALA A 33 -0.47 5.55 -22.36
N GLN A 34 -0.50 6.82 -21.97
CA GLN A 34 -0.36 7.95 -22.91
C GLN A 34 0.99 7.92 -23.65
N LEU A 35 2.10 7.63 -22.97
CA LEU A 35 3.43 7.56 -23.58
C LEU A 35 3.56 6.44 -24.62
N MET A 36 2.80 5.36 -24.43
CA MET A 36 2.78 4.17 -25.30
C MET A 36 1.63 4.23 -26.32
N ASN A 37 0.88 5.35 -26.37
CA ASN A 37 -0.32 5.48 -27.17
C ASN A 37 -1.32 4.32 -26.92
N ALA A 38 -1.40 3.85 -25.68
CA ALA A 38 -2.40 2.88 -25.28
C ALA A 38 -3.72 3.58 -25.00
N GLU A 39 -4.84 2.96 -25.39
CA GLU A 39 -6.19 3.48 -25.21
C GLU A 39 -6.73 3.18 -23.80
N ASP A 40 -6.25 2.11 -23.20
CA ASP A 40 -6.61 1.73 -21.84
C ASP A 40 -5.46 0.97 -21.14
N SER A 41 -5.58 0.84 -19.83
CA SER A 41 -4.58 0.14 -19.02
C SER A 41 -5.17 -0.33 -17.70
N ILE A 42 -4.64 -1.41 -17.16
CA ILE A 42 -5.03 -1.95 -15.85
C ILE A 42 -3.79 -2.41 -15.09
N MET A 43 -3.79 -2.15 -13.79
CA MET A 43 -2.85 -2.78 -12.85
C MET A 43 -3.63 -3.46 -11.72
N PHE A 44 -3.42 -4.75 -11.55
CA PHE A 44 -4.13 -5.55 -10.54
C PHE A 44 -3.26 -6.68 -10.02
N GLY A 45 -3.65 -7.24 -8.87
CA GLY A 45 -2.99 -8.39 -8.25
C GLY A 45 -3.29 -8.51 -6.78
N SER A 46 -2.52 -9.36 -6.07
CA SER A 46 -2.52 -9.40 -4.60
C SER A 46 -1.27 -8.70 -4.08
N PRO A 47 -1.30 -7.38 -3.91
CA PRO A 47 -0.10 -6.64 -3.49
C PRO A 47 0.26 -6.85 -2.02
N GLU A 48 -0.52 -7.63 -1.28
CA GLU A 48 -0.31 -7.93 0.15
C GLU A 48 0.00 -9.41 0.35
N VAL A 49 1.00 -9.69 1.18
CA VAL A 49 1.40 -11.07 1.54
C VAL A 49 0.30 -11.71 2.39
N GLY A 50 -0.04 -12.95 2.07
CA GLY A 50 -1.06 -13.72 2.79
C GLY A 50 -2.52 -13.37 2.42
N SER A 51 -2.73 -12.42 1.51
CA SER A 51 -4.05 -12.08 0.99
C SER A 51 -4.35 -12.84 -0.30
N ASN A 52 -5.48 -13.54 -0.35
CA ASN A 52 -6.02 -14.10 -1.59
C ASN A 52 -6.89 -13.07 -2.34
N GLN A 53 -7.05 -11.89 -1.79
CA GLN A 53 -7.90 -10.86 -2.39
C GLN A 53 -7.16 -10.20 -3.55
N MET A 54 -7.78 -10.22 -4.72
CA MET A 54 -7.32 -9.44 -5.86
C MET A 54 -7.72 -7.97 -5.68
N VAL A 55 -6.75 -7.08 -5.78
CA VAL A 55 -6.93 -5.64 -5.69
C VAL A 55 -6.62 -5.01 -7.03
N VAL A 56 -7.46 -4.10 -7.49
CA VAL A 56 -7.21 -3.28 -8.67
C VAL A 56 -6.55 -1.99 -8.22
N LEU A 57 -5.26 -1.83 -8.52
CA LEU A 57 -4.47 -0.63 -8.18
C LEU A 57 -4.73 0.50 -9.19
N SER A 58 -4.92 0.17 -10.46
CA SER A 58 -5.34 1.12 -11.49
C SER A 58 -6.43 0.47 -12.33
N PRO A 59 -7.68 0.96 -12.27
CA PRO A 59 -8.79 0.41 -13.04
C PRO A 59 -8.72 0.81 -14.52
N LEU A 60 -9.38 0.03 -15.37
CA LEU A 60 -9.67 0.40 -16.74
C LEU A 60 -10.51 1.70 -16.78
N GLN A 61 -10.24 2.55 -17.75
CA GLN A 61 -10.93 3.85 -17.88
C GLN A 61 -12.02 3.84 -18.94
N ASN A 62 -11.83 3.05 -20.00
CA ASN A 62 -12.74 3.00 -21.16
C ASN A 62 -13.59 1.72 -21.19
N ALA A 63 -13.51 0.88 -20.17
CA ALA A 63 -14.33 -0.31 -20.04
C ALA A 63 -15.69 0.01 -19.40
N THR A 64 -16.70 -0.82 -19.64
CA THR A 64 -17.98 -0.72 -18.93
C THR A 64 -17.82 -1.02 -17.44
N SER A 65 -18.73 -0.50 -16.61
CA SER A 65 -18.66 -0.61 -15.14
C SER A 65 -18.69 -2.06 -14.63
N ASP A 66 -19.25 -2.98 -15.40
CA ASP A 66 -19.41 -4.41 -15.08
C ASP A 66 -18.31 -5.29 -15.70
N ALA A 67 -17.41 -4.71 -16.53
CA ALA A 67 -16.35 -5.46 -17.20
C ALA A 67 -15.44 -6.23 -16.23
N ALA A 68 -15.01 -5.62 -15.15
CA ALA A 68 -14.13 -6.26 -14.18
C ALA A 68 -14.81 -7.45 -13.48
N GLN A 69 -16.10 -7.32 -13.15
CA GLN A 69 -16.89 -8.39 -12.55
C GLN A 69 -17.11 -9.54 -13.56
N ALA A 70 -17.50 -9.22 -14.78
CA ALA A 70 -17.70 -10.21 -15.84
C ALA A 70 -16.41 -10.97 -16.15
N TYR A 71 -15.28 -10.28 -16.23
CA TYR A 71 -13.98 -10.88 -16.45
C TYR A 71 -13.62 -11.86 -15.32
N GLY A 72 -13.69 -11.43 -14.07
CA GLY A 72 -13.36 -12.28 -12.93
C GLY A 72 -14.29 -13.49 -12.75
N ALA A 73 -15.60 -13.33 -13.07
CA ALA A 73 -16.58 -14.37 -12.89
C ALA A 73 -16.54 -15.46 -13.99
N TYR A 74 -16.16 -15.12 -15.20
CA TYR A 74 -16.30 -16.04 -16.35
C TYR A 74 -15.07 -16.05 -17.27
N TYR A 75 -14.56 -14.89 -17.68
CA TYR A 75 -13.54 -14.79 -18.74
C TYR A 75 -12.12 -15.05 -18.28
N TRP A 76 -11.82 -14.89 -16.98
CA TRP A 76 -10.51 -15.17 -16.41
C TRP A 76 -9.95 -16.56 -16.77
N GLU A 77 -10.80 -17.59 -16.72
CA GLU A 77 -10.39 -18.97 -17.06
C GLU A 77 -10.32 -19.24 -18.57
N ARG A 78 -10.89 -18.35 -19.38
CA ARG A 78 -11.02 -18.45 -20.84
C ARG A 78 -10.11 -17.48 -21.60
N ASP A 79 -9.37 -16.67 -20.86
CA ASP A 79 -8.46 -15.71 -21.47
C ASP A 79 -7.30 -16.42 -22.15
N MET A 80 -7.24 -16.29 -23.48
CA MET A 80 -6.24 -16.92 -24.31
C MET A 80 -4.86 -16.31 -24.11
N TRP A 81 -4.77 -15.04 -23.77
CA TRP A 81 -3.50 -14.37 -23.47
C TRP A 81 -2.90 -14.90 -22.16
N LYS A 82 -3.73 -15.06 -21.11
CA LYS A 82 -3.33 -15.70 -19.85
C LYS A 82 -2.89 -17.15 -20.07
N THR A 83 -3.70 -17.90 -20.83
CA THR A 83 -3.41 -19.31 -21.14
C THR A 83 -2.10 -19.43 -21.93
N GLY A 84 -1.92 -18.60 -22.95
CA GLY A 84 -0.70 -18.53 -23.74
C GLY A 84 0.52 -18.19 -22.89
N ALA A 85 0.41 -17.16 -22.02
CA ALA A 85 1.51 -16.81 -21.11
C ALA A 85 1.91 -17.98 -20.20
N THR A 86 0.93 -18.73 -19.69
CA THR A 86 1.18 -19.92 -18.86
C THR A 86 1.89 -21.02 -19.65
N GLN A 87 1.41 -21.33 -20.85
CA GLN A 87 1.99 -22.37 -21.72
C GLN A 87 3.42 -22.05 -22.15
N HIS A 88 3.72 -20.76 -22.34
CA HIS A 88 5.05 -20.30 -22.73
C HIS A 88 5.95 -19.89 -21.54
N HIS A 89 5.55 -20.23 -20.30
CA HIS A 89 6.32 -19.94 -19.09
C HIS A 89 6.59 -18.44 -18.86
N LEU A 90 5.72 -17.56 -19.34
CA LEU A 90 5.82 -16.10 -19.20
C LEU A 90 5.04 -15.56 -17.99
N THR A 91 4.96 -16.33 -16.91
CA THR A 91 4.27 -15.98 -15.67
C THR A 91 5.22 -15.58 -14.54
N HIS A 92 6.53 -15.55 -14.79
CA HIS A 92 7.55 -15.15 -13.83
C HIS A 92 7.69 -13.63 -13.71
N SER A 93 8.20 -13.17 -12.61
CA SER A 93 8.47 -11.74 -12.35
C SER A 93 9.39 -11.15 -13.43
N GLY A 94 8.98 -10.03 -14.00
CA GLY A 94 9.71 -9.36 -15.09
C GLY A 94 9.38 -9.86 -16.49
N ALA A 95 8.50 -10.86 -16.65
CA ALA A 95 8.04 -11.27 -17.97
C ALA A 95 7.25 -10.16 -18.64
N ILE A 96 7.46 -9.97 -19.94
CA ILE A 96 6.74 -9.04 -20.81
C ILE A 96 6.35 -9.79 -22.06
N PHE A 97 5.09 -9.68 -22.48
CA PHE A 97 4.60 -10.37 -23.67
C PHE A 97 3.50 -9.58 -24.37
N HIS A 98 3.35 -9.84 -25.68
CA HIS A 98 2.28 -9.34 -26.52
C HIS A 98 1.23 -10.43 -26.74
N GLY A 99 -0.03 -10.05 -26.78
CA GLY A 99 -1.11 -11.00 -27.07
C GLY A 99 -0.96 -11.68 -28.44
N ASP A 100 -0.43 -10.98 -29.42
CA ASP A 100 -0.19 -11.45 -30.81
C ASP A 100 0.82 -12.63 -30.85
N GLN A 101 1.60 -12.88 -29.79
CA GLN A 101 2.51 -14.02 -29.69
C GLN A 101 1.77 -15.36 -29.49
N PHE A 102 0.55 -15.31 -28.95
CA PHE A 102 -0.19 -16.52 -28.58
C PHE A 102 -1.34 -16.81 -29.52
N ILE A 103 -1.95 -15.76 -30.07
CA ILE A 103 -3.04 -15.86 -31.02
C ILE A 103 -2.98 -14.69 -32.00
N ASP A 104 -3.06 -14.96 -33.30
CA ASP A 104 -3.16 -13.89 -34.28
C ASP A 104 -4.50 -13.16 -34.15
N ARG A 105 -4.53 -11.88 -34.53
CA ARG A 105 -5.69 -11.01 -34.33
C ARG A 105 -6.96 -11.49 -35.01
N ARG A 106 -6.86 -12.10 -36.20
CA ARG A 106 -8.04 -12.60 -36.93
C ARG A 106 -8.66 -13.75 -36.14
N SER A 107 -7.85 -14.73 -35.76
CA SER A 107 -8.29 -15.84 -34.93
C SER A 107 -8.85 -15.37 -33.58
N PHE A 108 -8.25 -14.33 -32.97
CA PHE A 108 -8.74 -13.72 -31.74
C PHE A 108 -10.13 -13.09 -31.92
N GLN A 109 -10.36 -12.43 -33.05
CA GLN A 109 -11.66 -11.78 -33.37
C GLN A 109 -12.83 -12.78 -33.42
N ASP A 110 -12.55 -14.04 -33.80
CA ASP A 110 -13.56 -15.09 -33.92
C ASP A 110 -13.83 -15.80 -32.59
N THR A 111 -13.15 -15.44 -31.53
CA THR A 111 -13.33 -16.05 -30.20
C THR A 111 -14.54 -15.49 -29.45
N GLU A 112 -15.11 -16.32 -28.55
CA GLU A 112 -16.19 -15.88 -27.67
C GLU A 112 -15.76 -14.69 -26.81
N ILE A 113 -14.57 -14.75 -26.22
CA ILE A 113 -14.08 -13.71 -25.33
C ILE A 113 -13.95 -12.35 -26.06
N TYR A 114 -13.55 -12.36 -27.32
CA TYR A 114 -13.54 -11.12 -28.11
C TYR A 114 -14.94 -10.61 -28.41
N THR A 115 -15.81 -11.45 -28.93
CA THR A 115 -17.13 -11.05 -29.42
C THR A 115 -18.09 -10.63 -28.31
N VAL A 116 -17.99 -11.27 -27.14
CA VAL A 116 -18.92 -11.05 -26.02
C VAL A 116 -18.32 -10.17 -24.92
N PHE A 117 -17.00 -10.12 -24.78
CA PHE A 117 -16.33 -9.32 -23.73
C PHE A 117 -15.51 -8.14 -24.30
N PHE A 118 -14.42 -8.39 -25.03
CA PHE A 118 -13.52 -7.31 -25.43
C PHE A 118 -14.18 -6.29 -26.37
N LYS A 119 -15.00 -6.76 -27.30
CA LYS A 119 -15.68 -5.88 -28.28
C LYS A 119 -16.74 -4.97 -27.61
N PRO A 120 -17.70 -5.47 -26.83
CA PRO A 120 -18.73 -4.63 -26.23
C PRO A 120 -18.31 -3.94 -24.92
N MET A 121 -17.49 -4.59 -24.09
CA MET A 121 -17.20 -4.11 -22.72
C MET A 121 -15.86 -3.37 -22.62
N MET A 122 -14.93 -3.60 -23.55
CA MET A 122 -13.60 -3.00 -23.59
C MET A 122 -13.33 -2.25 -24.90
N ASN A 123 -14.35 -1.63 -25.47
CA ASN A 123 -14.26 -0.77 -26.66
C ASN A 123 -13.52 -1.40 -27.85
N GLY A 124 -13.68 -2.72 -28.08
CA GLY A 124 -13.05 -3.42 -29.21
C GLY A 124 -11.54 -3.59 -29.06
N THR A 125 -11.04 -3.70 -27.86
CA THR A 125 -9.62 -4.03 -27.59
C THR A 125 -9.22 -5.34 -28.28
N GLY A 126 -8.12 -5.28 -29.01
CA GLY A 126 -7.57 -6.43 -29.73
C GLY A 126 -6.05 -6.53 -29.68
N VAL A 127 -5.39 -5.56 -29.10
CA VAL A 127 -3.93 -5.52 -28.92
C VAL A 127 -3.61 -5.34 -27.45
N VAL A 128 -2.76 -6.19 -26.91
CA VAL A 128 -2.32 -6.11 -25.51
C VAL A 128 -0.81 -6.25 -25.40
N LEU A 129 -0.23 -5.44 -24.52
CA LEU A 129 1.11 -5.63 -23.96
C LEU A 129 0.94 -5.84 -22.45
N THR A 130 1.35 -6.99 -21.95
CA THR A 130 1.25 -7.35 -20.54
C THR A 130 2.62 -7.53 -19.95
N SER A 131 2.78 -7.10 -18.71
CA SER A 131 3.97 -7.36 -17.89
C SER A 131 3.58 -7.94 -16.54
N ILE A 132 4.33 -8.95 -16.12
CA ILE A 132 4.22 -9.56 -14.79
C ILE A 132 5.21 -8.83 -13.87
N ILE A 133 4.69 -7.95 -13.04
CA ILE A 133 5.52 -7.20 -12.10
C ILE A 133 6.04 -8.15 -11.01
N GLU A 134 5.14 -8.95 -10.44
CA GLU A 134 5.46 -9.97 -9.45
C GLU A 134 4.70 -11.26 -9.79
N GLU A 135 5.40 -12.38 -9.70
CA GLU A 135 4.82 -13.71 -9.93
C GLU A 135 4.00 -14.19 -8.72
N SER A 136 3.16 -15.19 -8.97
CA SER A 136 2.45 -15.90 -7.89
C SER A 136 3.44 -16.69 -7.03
N THR A 137 3.23 -16.63 -5.73
CA THR A 137 3.95 -17.44 -4.73
C THR A 137 2.94 -18.11 -3.79
N PRO A 138 3.32 -19.13 -2.99
CA PRO A 138 2.42 -19.70 -1.99
C PRO A 138 1.88 -18.66 -1.00
N GLN A 139 2.66 -17.60 -0.72
CA GLN A 139 2.28 -16.51 0.18
C GLN A 139 1.50 -15.40 -0.54
N GLN A 140 1.58 -15.34 -1.86
CA GLN A 140 0.93 -14.35 -2.72
C GLN A 140 0.41 -15.08 -3.96
N PRO A 141 -0.79 -15.70 -3.88
CA PRO A 141 -1.27 -16.61 -4.91
C PRO A 141 -1.65 -15.93 -6.24
N ASN A 142 -1.91 -14.62 -6.23
CA ASN A 142 -2.20 -13.87 -7.45
C ASN A 142 -0.99 -13.02 -7.84
N PRO A 143 -0.55 -13.06 -9.12
CA PRO A 143 0.52 -12.21 -9.61
C PRO A 143 0.09 -10.74 -9.60
N VAL A 144 1.05 -9.81 -9.58
CA VAL A 144 0.78 -8.41 -9.91
C VAL A 144 1.05 -8.19 -11.38
N VAL A 145 0.01 -7.80 -12.08
CA VAL A 145 -0.02 -7.67 -13.55
C VAL A 145 -0.28 -6.23 -13.93
N LEU A 146 0.45 -5.74 -14.93
CA LEU A 146 0.24 -4.46 -15.58
C LEU A 146 0.03 -4.70 -17.08
N SER A 147 -1.13 -4.32 -17.59
CA SER A 147 -1.50 -4.50 -18.99
C SER A 147 -1.91 -3.18 -19.63
N PHE A 148 -1.51 -3.01 -20.89
CA PHE A 148 -1.85 -1.89 -21.75
C PHE A 148 -2.60 -2.40 -22.97
N TYR A 149 -3.62 -1.67 -23.40
CA TYR A 149 -4.54 -2.10 -24.43
C TYR A 149 -4.65 -1.06 -25.54
N LYS A 150 -4.77 -1.55 -26.78
CA LYS A 150 -5.14 -0.74 -27.95
C LYS A 150 -6.28 -1.41 -28.68
N SER A 151 -7.02 -0.63 -29.47
CA SER A 151 -8.10 -1.15 -30.31
C SER A 151 -7.58 -2.19 -31.30
N PHE A 152 -8.49 -3.02 -31.79
CA PHE A 152 -8.17 -4.12 -32.72
C PHE A 152 -7.38 -3.65 -33.96
N PHE A 153 -7.69 -2.47 -34.48
CA PHE A 153 -7.05 -1.91 -35.71
C PHE A 153 -5.79 -1.09 -35.43
N ALA A 154 -5.43 -0.87 -34.19
CA ALA A 154 -4.24 -0.10 -33.85
C ALA A 154 -2.95 -0.86 -34.18
N GLN A 155 -1.85 -0.11 -34.31
CA GLN A 155 -0.52 -0.72 -34.41
C GLN A 155 -0.19 -1.45 -33.10
N SER A 156 0.47 -2.60 -33.21
CA SER A 156 1.03 -3.31 -32.06
C SER A 156 1.98 -2.39 -31.28
N PHE A 157 2.14 -2.72 -30.02
CA PHE A 157 3.22 -2.13 -29.22
C PHE A 157 4.58 -2.49 -29.83
N ASP A 158 5.49 -1.55 -29.83
CA ASP A 158 6.81 -1.73 -30.44
C ASP A 158 7.90 -2.05 -29.39
N LYS A 159 9.12 -2.22 -29.86
CA LYS A 159 10.26 -2.49 -28.99
C LYS A 159 10.55 -1.37 -27.99
N LYS A 160 10.18 -0.11 -28.30
CA LYS A 160 10.37 1.03 -27.39
C LYS A 160 9.42 0.94 -26.21
N ASP A 161 8.18 0.48 -26.45
CA ASP A 161 7.17 0.26 -25.43
C ASP A 161 7.63 -0.82 -24.44
N GLU A 162 8.13 -1.95 -24.97
CA GLU A 162 8.73 -3.00 -24.13
C GLU A 162 9.94 -2.50 -23.33
N ASP A 163 10.86 -1.76 -23.98
CA ASP A 163 12.08 -1.28 -23.34
C ASP A 163 11.73 -0.26 -22.22
N LEU A 164 10.68 0.54 -22.39
CA LEU A 164 10.16 1.41 -21.34
C LEU A 164 9.70 0.61 -20.12
N ILE A 165 8.84 -0.39 -20.34
CA ILE A 165 8.34 -1.22 -19.25
C ILE A 165 9.49 -2.00 -18.59
N ARG A 166 10.40 -2.56 -19.36
CA ARG A 166 11.58 -3.27 -18.86
C ARG A 166 12.48 -2.37 -18.02
N PHE A 167 12.66 -1.12 -18.43
CA PHE A 167 13.43 -0.15 -17.66
C PHE A 167 12.76 0.20 -16.33
N LEU A 168 11.43 0.36 -16.33
CA LEU A 168 10.67 0.72 -15.12
C LEU A 168 10.38 -0.48 -14.20
N MET A 169 10.53 -1.71 -14.69
CA MET A 169 10.20 -2.94 -13.96
C MET A 169 10.84 -3.02 -12.55
N PRO A 170 12.16 -2.80 -12.39
CA PRO A 170 12.78 -2.84 -11.05
C PRO A 170 12.21 -1.79 -10.09
N HIS A 171 11.79 -0.63 -10.62
CA HIS A 171 11.18 0.43 -9.83
C HIS A 171 9.78 0.05 -9.36
N PHE A 172 8.96 -0.58 -10.23
CA PHE A 172 7.66 -1.12 -9.85
C PHE A 172 7.78 -2.18 -8.77
N GLN A 173 8.67 -3.15 -8.94
CA GLN A 173 8.92 -4.21 -7.96
C GLN A 173 9.35 -3.63 -6.61
N ARG A 174 10.27 -2.65 -6.64
CA ARG A 174 10.72 -1.97 -5.43
C ARG A 174 9.61 -1.16 -4.77
N ALA A 175 8.79 -0.46 -5.54
CA ALA A 175 7.66 0.31 -5.04
C ALA A 175 6.61 -0.58 -4.37
N LEU A 176 6.26 -1.72 -4.96
CA LEU A 176 5.35 -2.70 -4.35
C LEU A 176 5.92 -3.28 -3.05
N PHE A 177 7.22 -3.56 -3.00
CA PHE A 177 7.88 -3.98 -1.77
C PHE A 177 7.77 -2.92 -0.66
N ILE A 178 8.05 -1.64 -0.98
CA ILE A 178 7.92 -0.51 -0.04
C ILE A 178 6.48 -0.38 0.43
N ARG A 179 5.51 -0.44 -0.48
CA ARG A 179 4.08 -0.39 -0.18
C ARG A 179 3.69 -1.46 0.85
N ARG A 180 4.09 -2.72 0.62
CA ARG A 180 3.81 -3.82 1.56
C ARG A 180 4.42 -3.57 2.94
N LYS A 181 5.70 -3.19 2.98
CA LYS A 181 6.38 -2.91 4.26
C LYS A 181 5.70 -1.78 5.04
N THR A 182 5.30 -0.72 4.35
CA THR A 182 4.58 0.39 4.97
C THR A 182 3.19 -0.04 5.46
N ALA A 183 2.48 -0.88 4.71
CA ALA A 183 1.18 -1.42 5.12
C ALA A 183 1.30 -2.32 6.36
N GLU A 184 2.26 -3.26 6.37
CA GLU A 184 2.55 -4.13 7.52
C GLU A 184 2.85 -3.31 8.79
N GLU A 185 3.68 -2.28 8.68
CA GLU A 185 4.02 -1.40 9.81
C GLU A 185 2.81 -0.62 10.32
N ARG A 186 1.98 -0.10 9.41
CA ARG A 186 0.73 0.61 9.77
C ARG A 186 -0.24 -0.32 10.49
N GLU A 187 -0.43 -1.54 9.98
CA GLU A 187 -1.31 -2.53 10.59
C GLU A 187 -0.81 -2.93 11.99
N LEU A 188 0.47 -3.23 12.13
CA LEU A 188 1.07 -3.58 13.41
C LEU A 188 0.93 -2.44 14.43
N ARG A 189 1.12 -1.19 13.97
CA ARG A 189 0.89 -0.01 14.80
C ARG A 189 -0.56 0.08 15.27
N GLN A 190 -1.52 -0.10 14.36
CA GLN A 190 -2.95 -0.08 14.70
C GLN A 190 -3.33 -1.17 15.69
N LEU A 191 -2.80 -2.40 15.51
CA LEU A 191 -3.03 -3.52 16.44
C LEU A 191 -2.47 -3.21 17.83
N ARG A 192 -1.27 -2.62 17.93
CA ARG A 192 -0.68 -2.19 19.20
C ARG A 192 -1.52 -1.12 19.88
N GLU A 193 -1.98 -0.11 19.14
CA GLU A 193 -2.85 0.94 19.65
C GLU A 193 -4.19 0.37 20.13
N GLN A 194 -4.80 -0.55 19.37
CA GLN A 194 -6.04 -1.22 19.80
C GLN A 194 -5.84 -2.05 21.07
N ALA A 195 -4.72 -2.78 21.19
CA ALA A 195 -4.40 -3.52 22.40
C ALA A 195 -4.28 -2.60 23.63
N LEU A 196 -3.64 -1.44 23.48
CA LEU A 196 -3.55 -0.43 24.52
C LEU A 196 -4.92 0.16 24.88
N HIS A 197 -5.80 0.39 23.89
CA HIS A 197 -7.15 0.89 24.12
C HIS A 197 -8.05 -0.10 24.86
N ARG A 198 -7.82 -1.42 24.72
CA ARG A 198 -8.55 -2.48 25.43
C ARG A 198 -8.06 -2.71 26.86
N SER A 199 -6.92 -2.13 27.24
CA SER A 199 -6.41 -2.24 28.60
C SER A 199 -7.39 -1.65 29.62
N ASN A 200 -7.52 -2.34 30.75
CA ASN A 200 -8.25 -1.83 31.92
C ASN A 200 -7.51 -0.74 32.68
N ASP A 201 -6.24 -0.50 32.37
CA ASP A 201 -5.45 0.58 32.94
C ASP A 201 -5.50 1.83 32.08
N ALA A 202 -5.43 3.01 32.71
CA ALA A 202 -5.24 4.27 32.01
C ALA A 202 -3.76 4.40 31.64
N ILE A 203 -3.47 4.35 30.32
CA ILE A 203 -2.10 4.34 29.78
C ILE A 203 -1.84 5.64 29.04
N VAL A 204 -0.75 6.33 29.39
CA VAL A 204 -0.22 7.50 28.69
C VAL A 204 1.21 7.23 28.32
N LEU A 205 1.57 7.38 27.03
CA LEU A 205 2.94 7.32 26.55
C LEU A 205 3.48 8.73 26.36
N LEU A 206 4.68 8.97 26.83
CA LEU A 206 5.37 10.26 26.77
C LEU A 206 6.66 10.12 25.99
N ASP A 207 7.10 11.17 25.29
CA ASP A 207 8.46 11.24 24.76
C ASP A 207 9.48 11.68 25.81
N GLY A 208 10.77 11.74 25.43
CA GLY A 208 11.87 12.17 26.31
C GLY A 208 11.76 13.61 26.81
N THR A 209 10.87 14.41 26.27
CA THR A 209 10.56 15.79 26.70
C THR A 209 9.29 15.87 27.55
N CYS A 210 8.70 14.71 27.90
CA CYS A 210 7.44 14.58 28.65
C CYS A 210 6.20 15.05 27.88
N ARG A 211 6.26 15.14 26.55
CA ARG A 211 5.12 15.41 25.70
C ARG A 211 4.30 14.13 25.53
N VAL A 212 2.99 14.24 25.53
CA VAL A 212 2.07 13.11 25.33
C VAL A 212 2.12 12.68 23.87
N LEU A 213 2.58 11.44 23.62
CA LEU A 213 2.56 10.79 22.32
C LEU A 213 1.26 10.02 22.09
N PHE A 214 0.73 9.40 23.17
CA PHE A 214 -0.46 8.57 23.11
C PHE A 214 -1.16 8.56 24.47
N ALA A 215 -2.49 8.49 24.46
CA ALA A 215 -3.31 8.20 25.63
C ALA A 215 -4.41 7.22 25.20
N ASN A 216 -4.59 6.13 25.96
CA ASN A 216 -5.68 5.21 25.67
C ASN A 216 -7.04 5.81 26.11
N ARG A 217 -8.13 5.21 25.65
CA ARG A 217 -9.50 5.74 25.93
C ARG A 217 -9.77 5.99 27.41
N LYS A 218 -9.27 5.11 28.27
CA LYS A 218 -9.44 5.27 29.73
C LYS A 218 -8.61 6.44 30.28
N ALA A 219 -7.38 6.60 29.82
CA ALA A 219 -6.54 7.76 30.17
C ALA A 219 -7.14 9.07 29.67
N GLU A 220 -7.61 9.12 28.42
CA GLU A 220 -8.28 10.31 27.87
C GLU A 220 -9.48 10.72 28.70
N TRP A 221 -10.34 9.76 29.07
CA TRP A 221 -11.51 10.04 29.91
C TRP A 221 -11.10 10.61 31.26
N MET A 222 -10.12 9.99 31.93
CA MET A 222 -9.62 10.45 33.21
C MET A 222 -8.96 11.82 33.14
N LEU A 223 -8.18 12.11 32.09
CA LEU A 223 -7.47 13.37 31.91
C LEU A 223 -8.40 14.53 31.51
N ARG A 224 -9.57 14.22 30.92
CA ARG A 224 -10.61 15.25 30.65
C ARG A 224 -11.40 15.65 31.89
N HIS A 225 -11.62 14.74 32.83
CA HIS A 225 -12.50 14.92 33.95
C HIS A 225 -11.75 14.97 35.30
N GLY A 226 -10.43 14.89 35.29
CA GLY A 226 -9.61 14.76 36.46
C GLY A 226 -8.40 15.69 36.51
N ASN A 227 -7.56 15.42 37.50
CA ASN A 227 -6.24 16.02 37.67
C ASN A 227 -5.24 14.84 37.87
N PRO A 228 -4.19 14.68 37.05
CA PRO A 228 -3.67 15.62 36.07
C PRO A 228 -4.48 15.70 34.75
N ALA A 229 -4.17 16.70 33.93
CA ALA A 229 -4.77 16.94 32.63
C ALA A 229 -3.72 17.13 31.56
N ILE A 230 -4.13 17.08 30.29
CA ILE A 230 -3.23 17.40 29.16
C ILE A 230 -3.42 18.88 28.80
N LYS A 231 -2.36 19.66 28.88
CA LYS A 231 -2.33 21.06 28.43
C LYS A 231 -1.21 21.27 27.41
N ARG A 232 -1.55 21.79 26.24
CA ARG A 232 -0.59 22.04 25.12
C ARG A 232 0.25 20.81 24.75
N GLY A 233 -0.32 19.60 24.89
CA GLY A 233 0.37 18.34 24.59
C GLY A 233 1.22 17.78 25.73
N TYR A 234 1.24 18.38 26.90
CA TYR A 234 1.98 17.90 28.08
C TYR A 234 1.05 17.46 29.19
N LEU A 235 1.43 16.40 29.89
CA LEU A 235 0.75 15.96 31.08
C LEU A 235 1.10 16.93 32.24
N CYS A 236 0.12 17.56 32.85
CA CYS A 236 0.33 18.52 33.92
C CYS A 236 -0.79 18.47 34.98
N SER A 237 -0.48 18.88 36.21
CA SER A 237 -1.45 19.08 37.28
C SER A 237 -1.82 20.56 37.39
N SER A 238 -3.08 20.84 37.76
CA SER A 238 -3.55 22.18 38.11
C SER A 238 -3.05 22.63 39.49
N VAL A 239 -2.61 21.69 40.32
CA VAL A 239 -2.07 21.96 41.67
C VAL A 239 -0.53 22.04 41.59
N SER A 240 0.06 23.18 41.91
CA SER A 240 1.48 23.47 41.73
C SER A 240 2.42 22.43 42.35
N PHE A 241 2.16 22.02 43.59
CA PHE A 241 2.95 20.98 44.27
C PHE A 241 2.85 19.64 43.54
N GLN A 242 1.67 19.21 43.12
CA GLN A 242 1.47 17.98 42.38
C GLN A 242 2.11 18.04 41.02
N ASN A 243 2.12 19.20 40.37
CA ASN A 243 2.80 19.36 39.06
C ASN A 243 4.30 19.21 39.18
N SER A 244 4.92 19.77 40.25
CA SER A 244 6.36 19.58 40.51
C SER A 244 6.70 18.11 40.79
N ALA A 245 5.88 17.42 41.56
CA ALA A 245 6.02 16.01 41.86
C ALA A 245 5.87 15.16 40.58
N LEU A 246 4.92 15.48 39.69
CA LEU A 246 4.72 14.83 38.41
C LEU A 246 5.92 15.00 37.49
N LEU A 247 6.43 16.22 37.33
CA LEU A 247 7.61 16.51 36.50
C LEU A 247 8.86 15.79 37.02
N ASN A 248 9.05 15.75 38.35
CA ASN A 248 10.19 15.02 38.93
C ASN A 248 10.04 13.49 38.71
N ALA A 249 8.85 12.95 38.87
CA ALA A 249 8.56 11.55 38.59
C ALA A 249 8.85 11.20 37.12
N MET A 250 8.41 12.05 36.18
CA MET A 250 8.67 11.84 34.75
C MET A 250 10.18 11.90 34.45
N ARG A 251 10.91 12.83 35.08
CA ARG A 251 12.38 12.93 34.94
C ARG A 251 13.10 11.71 35.50
N ASN A 252 12.75 11.28 36.74
CA ASN A 252 13.34 10.06 37.32
C ASN A 252 13.05 8.84 36.47
N ALA A 253 11.92 8.82 35.87
CA ALA A 253 11.44 7.80 34.99
C ALA A 253 12.32 7.68 33.73
N LEU A 254 12.77 8.77 33.16
CA LEU A 254 13.75 8.79 32.04
C LEU A 254 15.12 8.18 32.46
N GLU A 255 15.42 8.23 33.75
CA GLU A 255 16.62 7.57 34.32
C GLU A 255 16.40 6.09 34.70
N GLY A 256 15.26 5.51 34.31
CA GLY A 256 14.91 4.12 34.62
C GLY A 256 14.38 3.88 36.03
N LYS A 257 14.10 4.96 36.79
CA LYS A 257 13.58 4.90 38.15
C LYS A 257 12.06 5.06 38.13
N GLY A 258 11.33 3.96 38.25
CA GLY A 258 9.87 3.99 38.37
C GLY A 258 9.42 4.61 39.70
N CYS A 259 8.30 5.35 39.69
CA CYS A 259 7.67 5.85 40.92
C CYS A 259 6.16 5.79 40.86
N VAL A 260 5.52 5.88 42.01
CA VAL A 260 4.07 5.98 42.17
C VAL A 260 3.72 7.34 42.77
N LEU A 261 2.88 8.11 42.06
CA LEU A 261 2.33 9.35 42.57
C LEU A 261 0.84 9.17 42.88
N LYS A 262 0.39 9.76 43.97
CA LYS A 262 -1.02 9.84 44.33
C LYS A 262 -1.51 11.26 44.13
N PHE A 263 -2.63 11.43 43.43
CA PHE A 263 -3.31 12.71 43.21
C PHE A 263 -4.68 12.69 43.87
N GLY A 264 -4.99 13.69 44.75
CA GLY A 264 -6.29 13.87 45.38
C GLY A 264 -6.38 13.33 46.82
N ASN A 265 -7.53 13.58 47.49
CA ASN A 265 -7.82 13.10 48.83
C ASN A 265 -8.33 11.67 48.84
N ALA A 266 -8.33 10.99 49.97
CA ALA A 266 -8.50 9.56 50.31
C ALA A 266 -9.28 8.56 49.40
N ALA A 267 -9.99 9.01 48.35
CA ALA A 267 -10.60 8.16 47.32
C ALA A 267 -9.83 8.23 45.99
N SER A 268 -8.58 8.58 46.04
CA SER A 268 -7.82 9.17 44.94
C SER A 268 -7.21 8.20 43.98
N LEU A 269 -7.21 8.63 42.74
CA LEU A 269 -6.53 8.05 41.58
C LEU A 269 -5.03 7.90 41.87
N ALA A 270 -4.54 6.66 41.98
CA ALA A 270 -3.11 6.39 42.00
C ALA A 270 -2.62 6.31 40.56
N ILE A 271 -1.77 7.23 40.12
CA ILE A 271 -1.09 7.16 38.82
C ILE A 271 0.23 6.43 39.03
N ARG A 272 0.38 5.29 38.41
CA ARG A 272 1.67 4.60 38.28
C ARG A 272 2.36 5.15 37.05
N VAL A 273 3.49 5.82 37.23
CA VAL A 273 4.39 6.18 36.14
C VAL A 273 5.36 5.02 35.96
N ALA A 274 5.06 4.13 35.02
CA ALA A 274 5.99 3.09 34.61
C ALA A 274 6.78 3.62 33.40
N VAL A 275 8.09 3.56 33.50
CA VAL A 275 8.95 3.88 32.38
C VAL A 275 9.47 2.58 31.80
N PHE A 276 9.17 2.37 30.55
CA PHE A 276 9.94 1.47 29.72
C PHE A 276 11.13 2.29 29.18
N SER A 277 12.34 1.86 29.47
CA SER A 277 13.54 2.42 28.84
C SER A 277 13.32 2.47 27.34
N PRO A 278 13.67 3.57 26.65
CA PRO A 278 13.60 3.61 25.21
C PRO A 278 14.39 2.41 24.70
N VAL A 279 13.74 1.55 23.92
CA VAL A 279 14.45 0.53 23.16
C VAL A 279 15.43 1.30 22.29
N SER A 280 16.70 1.26 22.62
CA SER A 280 17.75 1.79 21.77
C SER A 280 17.63 1.03 20.45
N VAL A 281 17.12 1.68 19.44
CA VAL A 281 17.25 1.22 18.07
C VAL A 281 18.72 1.38 17.76
N THR A 282 19.50 0.34 18.04
CA THR A 282 20.84 0.19 17.47
C THR A 282 20.61 0.20 15.96
N ARG A 283 20.95 1.32 15.30
CA ARG A 283 21.18 1.33 13.88
C ARG A 283 22.23 0.28 13.62
N GLY A 284 21.82 -0.87 13.08
CA GLY A 284 22.74 -1.85 12.56
C GLY A 284 23.59 -1.16 11.49
N GLU A 285 24.80 -0.87 11.81
CA GLU A 285 25.86 -0.73 10.84
C GLU A 285 26.03 -2.11 10.22
N GLN A 286 25.59 -2.27 8.96
CA GLN A 286 26.24 -3.09 7.93
C GLN A 286 25.64 -2.71 6.55
#